data_2f2633c77d8c15a0273cd4b77b769c78
#
_entry.id   2f2633c77d8c15a0273cd4b77b769c78
#
_cell.length_a   1.000
_cell.length_b   1.000
_cell.length_c   1.000
_cell.angle_alpha   90.00
_cell.angle_beta   90.00
_cell.angle_gamma   90.00
#
_symmetry.space_group_name_H-M   'P 1'
#
loop_
_entity.id
_entity.type
_entity.pdbx_description
1 polymer ?
#
loop_
_entity_poly.entity_id
_entity_poly.type
_entity_poly.pdbx_seq_one_letter_code
_entity_poly.pdbx_strand_id
1 'polypeptide(L)'
;MTTPNLLPDAAADLARNGDAIGLGALLKGGLAVDARDAKGNTLLMLASYHGRAEVVKLLLKSGSTVDLRNDKGQTPLGGVAFKGYVEIATLLLDAGADPLADQGGSTPADFATLAGKTEILALLQARRDNAAKPTRWFSKLIGWFRR
;
A
#
# COMPACT_ATOMS: atom_id res chain seq x y z
N MET A 1 -0.16 -31.20 4.26
CA MET A 1 0.32 -30.40 3.12
C MET A 1 0.25 -28.93 3.47
N THR A 2 1.40 -28.29 3.58
CA THR A 2 1.49 -26.85 3.78
C THR A 2 1.31 -26.17 2.43
N THR A 3 0.29 -25.31 2.30
CA THR A 3 0.18 -24.37 1.16
C THR A 3 1.35 -23.39 1.24
N PRO A 4 2.25 -23.34 0.23
CA PRO A 4 3.50 -22.58 0.33
C PRO A 4 3.35 -21.07 0.50
N ASN A 5 2.13 -20.53 0.42
CA ASN A 5 1.83 -19.10 0.53
C ASN A 5 0.83 -18.75 1.63
N LEU A 6 0.55 -19.70 2.54
CA LEU A 6 -0.32 -19.40 3.67
C LEU A 6 0.46 -18.58 4.70
N LEU A 7 -0.10 -17.42 5.08
CA LEU A 7 0.48 -16.58 6.10
C LEU A 7 0.29 -17.22 7.49
N PRO A 8 1.37 -17.55 8.24
CA PRO A 8 1.25 -18.02 9.60
C PRO A 8 0.59 -16.98 10.51
N ASP A 9 -0.29 -17.41 11.43
CA ASP A 9 -0.96 -16.53 12.39
C ASP A 9 0.03 -15.69 13.19
N ALA A 10 1.14 -16.29 13.61
CA ALA A 10 2.18 -15.58 14.34
C ALA A 10 2.77 -14.40 13.54
N ALA A 11 3.00 -14.58 12.24
CA ALA A 11 3.49 -13.51 11.38
C ALA A 11 2.42 -12.42 11.17
N ALA A 12 1.17 -12.82 11.02
CA ALA A 12 0.05 -11.88 10.93
C ALA A 12 -0.07 -11.03 12.20
N ASP A 13 0.09 -11.63 13.38
CA ASP A 13 0.05 -10.91 14.65
C ASP A 13 1.22 -9.94 14.81
N LEU A 14 2.41 -10.31 14.38
CA LEU A 14 3.57 -9.40 14.39
C LEU A 14 3.30 -8.16 13.51
N ALA A 15 2.71 -8.36 12.34
CA ALA A 15 2.34 -7.25 11.46
C ALA A 15 1.27 -6.35 12.10
N ARG A 16 0.21 -6.92 12.67
CA ARG A 16 -0.86 -6.16 13.34
C ARG A 16 -0.34 -5.38 14.55
N ASN A 17 0.58 -5.98 15.30
CA ASN A 17 1.12 -5.39 16.53
C ASN A 17 2.28 -4.42 16.29
N GLY A 18 2.81 -4.37 15.07
CA GLY A 18 3.90 -3.46 14.72
C GLY A 18 5.29 -3.96 15.13
N ASP A 19 5.46 -5.27 15.32
CA ASP A 19 6.76 -5.86 15.67
C ASP A 19 7.63 -6.07 14.42
N ALA A 20 8.29 -4.99 14.00
CA ALA A 20 9.16 -5.01 12.84
C ALA A 20 10.39 -5.92 13.01
N ILE A 21 10.91 -6.02 14.23
CA ILE A 21 12.09 -6.86 14.52
C ILE A 21 11.71 -8.34 14.38
N GLY A 22 10.64 -8.77 15.04
CA GLY A 22 10.14 -10.13 14.97
C GLY A 22 9.76 -10.54 13.55
N LEU A 23 9.06 -9.68 12.84
CA LEU A 23 8.67 -9.94 11.44
C LEU A 23 9.90 -9.99 10.52
N GLY A 24 10.88 -9.10 10.73
CA GLY A 24 12.12 -9.08 9.98
C GLY A 24 12.89 -10.39 10.12
N ALA A 25 12.90 -10.97 11.32
CA ALA A 25 13.53 -12.28 11.57
C ALA A 25 12.84 -13.40 10.78
N LEU A 26 11.49 -13.40 10.72
CA LEU A 26 10.74 -14.39 9.95
C LEU A 26 10.99 -14.24 8.44
N LEU A 27 11.06 -13.02 7.93
CA LEU A 27 11.37 -12.76 6.52
C LEU A 27 12.77 -13.25 6.16
N LYS A 28 13.76 -13.02 7.01
CA LYS A 28 15.13 -13.57 6.84
C LYS A 28 15.14 -15.08 6.88
N GLY A 29 14.25 -15.69 7.66
CA GLY A 29 14.09 -17.14 7.77
C GLY A 29 13.37 -17.79 6.61
N GLY A 30 12.90 -17.02 5.61
CA GLY A 30 12.27 -17.54 4.41
C GLY A 30 10.76 -17.34 4.32
N LEU A 31 10.14 -16.59 5.24
CA LEU A 31 8.73 -16.24 5.10
C LEU A 31 8.52 -15.45 3.82
N ALA A 32 7.55 -15.88 2.99
CA ALA A 32 7.19 -15.16 1.78
C ALA A 32 6.60 -13.79 2.12
N VAL A 33 7.17 -12.71 1.56
CA VAL A 33 6.75 -11.35 1.87
C VAL A 33 5.29 -11.06 1.47
N ASP A 34 4.80 -11.71 0.41
CA ASP A 34 3.44 -11.58 -0.08
C ASP A 34 2.52 -12.74 0.37
N ALA A 35 2.88 -13.47 1.43
CA ALA A 35 2.02 -14.51 2.00
C ALA A 35 0.66 -13.95 2.41
N ARG A 36 -0.39 -14.74 2.25
CA ARG A 36 -1.78 -14.32 2.47
C ARG A 36 -2.44 -15.13 3.57
N ASP A 37 -3.27 -14.47 4.38
CA ASP A 37 -4.13 -15.17 5.33
C ASP A 37 -5.36 -15.80 4.63
N ALA A 38 -6.24 -16.43 5.41
CA ALA A 38 -7.44 -17.09 4.89
C ALA A 38 -8.43 -16.16 4.18
N LYS A 39 -8.31 -14.84 4.41
CA LYS A 39 -9.12 -13.79 3.77
C LYS A 39 -8.42 -13.12 2.59
N GLY A 40 -7.24 -13.63 2.23
CA GLY A 40 -6.42 -13.06 1.18
C GLY A 40 -5.63 -11.80 1.59
N ASN A 41 -5.63 -11.44 2.88
CA ASN A 41 -4.88 -10.27 3.36
C ASN A 41 -3.39 -10.56 3.36
N THR A 42 -2.59 -9.63 2.83
CA THR A 42 -1.13 -9.68 2.90
C THR A 42 -0.63 -9.07 4.20
N LEU A 43 0.63 -9.32 4.55
CA LEU A 43 1.29 -8.64 5.67
C LEU A 43 1.22 -7.11 5.52
N LEU A 44 1.42 -6.61 4.28
CA LEU A 44 1.35 -5.18 4.00
C LEU A 44 -0.04 -4.61 4.30
N MET A 45 -1.11 -5.33 3.94
CA MET A 45 -2.48 -4.94 4.29
C MET A 45 -2.68 -4.86 5.80
N LEU A 46 -2.28 -5.91 6.52
CA LEU A 46 -2.46 -5.97 7.97
C LEU A 46 -1.71 -4.83 8.66
N ALA A 47 -0.46 -4.60 8.31
CA ALA A 47 0.35 -3.52 8.88
C ALA A 47 -0.23 -2.14 8.54
N SER A 48 -0.64 -1.95 7.29
CA SER A 48 -1.19 -0.68 6.81
C SER A 48 -2.51 -0.34 7.51
N TYR A 49 -3.43 -1.29 7.57
CA TYR A 49 -4.74 -1.10 8.19
C TYR A 49 -4.66 -0.84 9.69
N HIS A 50 -3.64 -1.38 10.36
CA HIS A 50 -3.41 -1.19 11.80
C HIS A 50 -2.47 -0.01 12.13
N GLY A 51 -2.05 0.77 11.13
CA GLY A 51 -1.25 1.97 11.35
C GLY A 51 0.21 1.70 11.72
N ARG A 52 0.78 0.58 11.28
CA ARG A 52 2.13 0.14 11.65
C ARG A 52 3.17 0.59 10.63
N ALA A 53 3.52 1.88 10.66
CA ALA A 53 4.41 2.50 9.67
C ALA A 53 5.77 1.83 9.56
N GLU A 54 6.39 1.42 10.68
CA GLU A 54 7.70 0.76 10.68
C GLU A 54 7.65 -0.62 10.00
N VAL A 55 6.57 -1.37 10.22
CA VAL A 55 6.37 -2.66 9.54
C VAL A 55 6.11 -2.43 8.06
N VAL A 56 5.33 -1.41 7.68
CA VAL A 56 5.11 -1.04 6.29
C VAL A 56 6.43 -0.74 5.59
N LYS A 57 7.30 0.07 6.21
CA LYS A 57 8.63 0.37 5.68
C LYS A 57 9.46 -0.90 5.47
N LEU A 58 9.48 -1.78 6.45
CA LEU A 58 10.17 -3.07 6.38
C LEU A 58 9.68 -3.92 5.21
N LEU A 59 8.36 -4.06 5.07
CA LEU A 59 7.75 -4.88 4.03
C LEU A 59 8.03 -4.32 2.63
N LEU A 60 7.89 -3.01 2.44
CA LEU A 60 8.19 -2.35 1.17
C LEU A 60 9.66 -2.53 0.79
N LYS A 61 10.58 -2.38 1.75
CA LYS A 61 12.01 -2.63 1.55
C LYS A 61 12.31 -4.09 1.23
N SER A 62 11.50 -5.01 1.74
CA SER A 62 11.62 -6.46 1.51
C SER A 62 10.97 -6.93 0.20
N GLY A 63 10.40 -6.02 -0.58
CA GLY A 63 9.85 -6.32 -1.90
C GLY A 63 8.36 -6.65 -1.92
N SER A 64 7.57 -6.24 -0.92
CA SER A 64 6.10 -6.41 -0.95
C SER A 64 5.51 -5.84 -2.23
N THR A 65 4.59 -6.58 -2.84
CA THR A 65 3.76 -6.10 -3.94
C THR A 65 2.68 -5.18 -3.38
N VAL A 66 2.71 -3.90 -3.77
CA VAL A 66 1.99 -2.82 -3.08
C VAL A 66 0.48 -2.86 -3.27
N ASP A 67 -0.02 -3.36 -4.42
CA ASP A 67 -1.44 -3.32 -4.76
C ASP A 67 -2.12 -4.70 -4.78
N LEU A 68 -1.56 -5.70 -4.10
CA LEU A 68 -2.22 -7.00 -3.99
C LEU A 68 -3.58 -6.83 -3.29
N ARG A 69 -4.59 -7.44 -3.87
CA ARG A 69 -5.97 -7.37 -3.35
C ARG A 69 -6.27 -8.57 -2.48
N ASN A 70 -7.06 -8.35 -1.42
CA ASN A 70 -7.63 -9.45 -0.65
C ASN A 70 -8.85 -10.06 -1.36
N ASP A 71 -9.51 -11.03 -0.72
CA ASP A 71 -10.69 -11.72 -1.29
C ASP A 71 -11.88 -10.78 -1.52
N LYS A 72 -11.90 -9.62 -0.86
CA LYS A 72 -12.91 -8.57 -1.06
C LYS A 72 -12.52 -7.54 -2.12
N GLY A 73 -11.39 -7.73 -2.80
CA GLY A 73 -10.89 -6.80 -3.81
C GLY A 73 -10.29 -5.51 -3.24
N GLN A 74 -9.98 -5.47 -1.95
CA GLN A 74 -9.42 -4.30 -1.27
C GLN A 74 -7.91 -4.24 -1.44
N THR A 75 -7.36 -3.02 -1.58
CA THR A 75 -5.92 -2.75 -1.61
C THR A 75 -5.45 -2.15 -0.28
N PRO A 76 -4.14 -2.21 0.03
CA PRO A 76 -3.61 -1.52 1.22
C PRO A 76 -3.94 -0.03 1.24
N LEU A 77 -3.81 0.67 0.12
CA LEU A 77 -4.08 2.11 0.04
C LEU A 77 -5.55 2.44 0.32
N GLY A 78 -6.49 1.63 -0.16
CA GLY A 78 -7.91 1.84 0.11
C GLY A 78 -8.24 1.78 1.60
N GLY A 79 -7.70 0.79 2.31
CA GLY A 79 -7.86 0.67 3.76
C GLY A 79 -7.25 1.84 4.53
N VAL A 80 -6.05 2.27 4.13
CA VAL A 80 -5.34 3.40 4.72
C VAL A 80 -6.08 4.71 4.48
N ALA A 81 -6.67 4.88 3.29
CA ALA A 81 -7.47 6.07 2.97
C ALA A 81 -8.68 6.19 3.89
N PHE A 82 -9.36 5.07 4.16
CA PHE A 82 -10.46 5.03 5.12
C PHE A 82 -10.01 5.37 6.55
N LYS A 83 -8.86 4.84 6.97
CA LYS A 83 -8.30 5.06 8.32
C LYS A 83 -7.70 6.44 8.52
N GLY A 84 -7.23 7.09 7.47
CA GLY A 84 -6.61 8.41 7.54
C GLY A 84 -5.14 8.42 7.95
N TYR A 85 -4.41 7.33 7.73
CA TYR A 85 -2.98 7.24 8.04
C TYR A 85 -2.14 7.88 6.93
N VAL A 86 -1.89 9.18 7.03
CA VAL A 86 -1.22 9.99 5.99
C VAL A 86 0.20 9.49 5.70
N GLU A 87 0.99 9.19 6.74
CA GLU A 87 2.36 8.68 6.58
C GLU A 87 2.38 7.38 5.78
N ILE A 88 1.50 6.43 6.13
CA ILE A 88 1.43 5.13 5.45
C ILE A 88 0.93 5.31 4.02
N ALA A 89 -0.07 6.15 3.79
CA ALA A 89 -0.54 6.46 2.43
C ALA A 89 0.61 7.01 1.57
N THR A 90 1.42 7.90 2.13
CA THR A 90 2.60 8.44 1.44
C THR A 90 3.60 7.34 1.10
N LEU A 91 3.91 6.46 2.06
CA LEU A 91 4.81 5.32 1.82
C LEU A 91 4.31 4.40 0.71
N LEU A 92 3.02 4.08 0.70
CA LEU A 92 2.41 3.23 -0.32
C LEU A 92 2.45 3.90 -1.70
N LEU A 93 2.10 5.18 -1.77
CA LEU A 93 2.13 5.95 -3.03
C LEU A 93 3.55 6.09 -3.58
N ASP A 94 4.54 6.32 -2.71
CA ASP A 94 5.95 6.37 -3.10
C ASP A 94 6.46 5.01 -3.62
N ALA A 95 5.87 3.93 -3.14
CA ALA A 95 6.17 2.56 -3.61
C ALA A 95 5.40 2.17 -4.87
N GLY A 96 4.58 3.07 -5.43
CA GLY A 96 3.87 2.85 -6.69
C GLY A 96 2.42 2.41 -6.54
N ALA A 97 1.80 2.55 -5.35
CA ALA A 97 0.38 2.26 -5.18
C ALA A 97 -0.46 3.10 -6.14
N ASP A 98 -1.44 2.48 -6.77
CA ASP A 98 -2.36 3.15 -7.69
C ASP A 98 -3.39 3.99 -6.92
N PRO A 99 -3.33 5.33 -7.02
CA PRO A 99 -4.28 6.20 -6.32
C PRO A 99 -5.71 6.11 -6.86
N LEU A 100 -5.89 5.49 -8.03
CA LEU A 100 -7.20 5.34 -8.68
C LEU A 100 -7.70 3.89 -8.68
N ALA A 101 -7.07 3.00 -7.89
CA ALA A 101 -7.45 1.59 -7.85
C ALA A 101 -8.92 1.43 -7.48
N ASP A 102 -9.71 0.87 -8.40
CA ASP A 102 -11.13 0.60 -8.18
C ASP A 102 -11.30 -0.64 -7.30
N GLN A 103 -12.09 -0.50 -6.26
CA GLN A 103 -12.40 -1.56 -5.30
C GLN A 103 -13.93 -1.74 -5.24
N GLY A 104 -14.47 -2.36 -6.27
CA GLY A 104 -15.92 -2.58 -6.35
C GLY A 104 -16.73 -1.30 -6.60
N GLY A 105 -16.21 -0.41 -7.42
CA GLY A 105 -16.82 0.87 -7.77
C GLY A 105 -16.39 2.05 -6.90
N SER A 106 -15.45 1.84 -5.96
CA SER A 106 -14.94 2.90 -5.09
C SER A 106 -13.41 3.01 -5.17
N THR A 107 -12.91 4.22 -5.25
CA THR A 107 -11.47 4.53 -5.25
C THR A 107 -10.99 4.84 -3.83
N PRO A 108 -9.66 4.91 -3.58
CA PRO A 108 -9.16 5.40 -2.29
C PRO A 108 -9.70 6.77 -1.89
N ALA A 109 -9.92 7.68 -2.86
CA ALA A 109 -10.51 8.99 -2.59
C ALA A 109 -11.95 8.89 -2.09
N ASP A 110 -12.73 7.94 -2.61
CA ASP A 110 -14.11 7.72 -2.14
C ASP A 110 -14.11 7.23 -0.69
N PHE A 111 -13.22 6.33 -0.32
CA PHE A 111 -13.08 5.88 1.07
C PHE A 111 -12.65 7.00 2.01
N ALA A 112 -11.71 7.84 1.58
CA ALA A 112 -11.27 9.00 2.36
C ALA A 112 -12.41 10.01 2.54
N THR A 113 -13.20 10.24 1.50
CA THR A 113 -14.38 11.12 1.53
C THR A 113 -15.43 10.58 2.50
N LEU A 114 -15.76 9.30 2.40
CA LEU A 114 -16.72 8.64 3.28
C LEU A 114 -16.32 8.75 4.74
N ALA A 115 -15.03 8.63 5.03
CA ALA A 115 -14.47 8.69 6.38
C ALA A 115 -14.09 10.12 6.82
N GLY A 116 -14.28 11.14 5.99
CA GLY A 116 -13.94 12.53 6.29
C GLY A 116 -12.44 12.80 6.42
N LYS A 117 -11.59 12.04 5.70
CA LYS A 117 -10.13 12.13 5.79
C LYS A 117 -9.56 13.15 4.79
N THR A 118 -9.69 14.43 5.11
CA THR A 118 -9.33 15.54 4.22
C THR A 118 -7.85 15.59 3.85
N GLU A 119 -6.94 15.24 4.75
CA GLU A 119 -5.50 15.21 4.47
C GLU A 119 -5.14 14.13 3.44
N ILE A 120 -5.76 12.96 3.56
CA ILE A 120 -5.60 11.88 2.57
C ILE A 120 -6.15 12.31 1.21
N LEU A 121 -7.32 12.97 1.17
CA LEU A 121 -7.88 13.50 -0.07
C LEU A 121 -6.93 14.46 -0.75
N ALA A 122 -6.35 15.41 -0.01
CA ALA A 122 -5.38 16.35 -0.54
C ALA A 122 -4.13 15.63 -1.08
N LEU A 123 -3.63 14.62 -0.36
CA LEU A 123 -2.50 13.82 -0.78
C LEU A 123 -2.79 13.05 -2.08
N LEU A 124 -3.94 12.38 -2.18
CA LEU A 124 -4.34 11.63 -3.37
C LEU A 124 -4.52 12.57 -4.57
N GLN A 125 -5.12 13.74 -4.36
CA GLN A 125 -5.29 14.75 -5.40
C GLN A 125 -3.93 15.24 -5.93
N ALA A 126 -3.01 15.58 -5.04
CA ALA A 126 -1.67 16.03 -5.40
C ALA A 126 -0.89 14.97 -6.20
N ARG A 127 -1.01 13.70 -5.82
CA ARG A 127 -0.35 12.59 -6.52
C ARG A 127 -0.95 12.34 -7.89
N ARG A 128 -2.27 12.44 -8.02
CA ARG A 128 -2.95 12.34 -9.32
C ARG A 128 -2.54 13.47 -10.25
N ASP A 129 -2.50 14.69 -9.75
CA ASP A 129 -2.14 15.88 -10.55
C ASP A 129 -0.68 15.80 -11.01
N ASN A 130 0.22 15.32 -10.17
CA ASN A 130 1.62 15.12 -10.53
C ASN A 130 1.81 14.01 -11.57
N ALA A 131 1.04 12.95 -11.50
CA ALA A 131 1.05 11.87 -12.49
C ALA A 131 0.52 12.34 -13.86
N ALA A 132 -0.41 13.30 -13.87
CA ALA A 132 -0.95 13.90 -15.09
C ALA A 132 -0.01 14.94 -15.73
N LYS A 133 1.01 15.44 -15.00
CA LYS A 133 2.01 16.36 -15.55
C LYS A 133 3.06 15.58 -16.34
N PRO A 134 3.39 16.02 -17.57
CA PRO A 134 4.49 15.42 -18.29
C PRO A 134 5.76 15.53 -17.46
N THR A 135 6.50 14.44 -17.38
CA THR A 135 7.78 14.44 -16.69
C THR A 135 8.66 15.56 -17.24
N ARG A 136 9.53 16.12 -16.39
CA ARG A 136 10.46 17.19 -16.77
C ARG A 136 11.25 16.87 -18.05
N TRP A 137 11.48 15.58 -18.30
CA TRP A 137 12.11 15.07 -19.52
C TRP A 137 11.18 15.24 -20.74
N PHE A 138 9.87 14.94 -20.57
CA PHE A 138 8.90 15.02 -21.65
C PHE A 138 8.62 16.47 -22.07
N SER A 139 8.59 17.42 -21.11
CA SER A 139 8.44 18.85 -21.42
C SER A 139 9.68 19.42 -22.15
N LYS A 140 10.88 18.93 -21.86
CA LYS A 140 12.08 19.25 -22.63
C LYS A 140 12.01 18.73 -24.07
N LEU A 141 11.48 17.52 -24.28
CA LEU A 141 11.32 16.91 -25.58
C LEU A 141 10.31 17.69 -26.44
N ILE A 142 9.17 18.06 -25.87
CA ILE A 142 8.13 18.86 -26.55
C ILE A 142 8.67 20.25 -26.88
N GLY A 143 9.44 20.87 -25.99
CA GLY A 143 10.10 22.16 -26.26
C GLY A 143 11.10 22.09 -27.40
N TRP A 144 11.71 20.91 -27.62
CA TRP A 144 12.64 20.70 -28.75
C TRP A 144 11.92 20.57 -30.09
N PHE A 145 10.72 19.98 -30.13
CA PHE A 145 9.90 19.82 -31.33
C PHE A 145 9.13 21.08 -31.75
N ARG A 146 9.07 22.10 -30.91
CA ARG A 146 8.37 23.37 -31.20
C ARG A 146 9.26 24.46 -31.81
N ARG A 147 10.53 24.21 -32.05
CA ARG A 147 11.44 25.14 -32.72
C ARG A 147 11.50 24.93 -34.22
#